data_4e1ca37ed1c352ab3e3a609f02328048
#
_entry.id   4e1ca37ed1c352ab3e3a609f02328048
#
_cell.length_a   1.000
_cell.length_b   1.000
_cell.length_c   1.000
_cell.angle_alpha   90.00
_cell.angle_beta   90.00
_cell.angle_gamma   90.00
#
_symmetry.space_group_name_H-M   'P 1'
#
loop_
_entity.id
_entity.type
_entity.pdbx_description
1 polymer ?
#
loop_
_entity_poly.entity_id
_entity_poly.type
_entity_poly.pdbx_seq_one_letter_code
_entity_poly.pdbx_strand_id
1 'polypeptide(L)'
;LAETLSARLRDIVDALPLRPGLRILEIGCGPGAMAREMARRLEGKGHVLAIDRSATAIRQAEAGSIDEVAAGTLSFRQSDAETFALAEGELKFDLAVAIRVGALDGRHPEAGILARAAIKAALKPGGKLLIDGGDPLREVPL
;
A
#
# COMPACT_ATOMS: atom_id res chain seq x y z
N LEU A 1 0.84 0.14 24.05
CA LEU A 1 2.23 -0.01 23.65
C LEU A 1 2.41 0.42 22.20
N ALA A 2 3.44 1.19 21.94
CA ALA A 2 3.79 1.55 20.57
C ALA A 2 4.22 0.30 19.79
N GLU A 3 3.66 0.13 18.61
CA GLU A 3 4.05 -0.92 17.71
C GLU A 3 5.47 -0.68 17.21
N THR A 4 6.31 -1.71 17.23
CA THR A 4 7.67 -1.64 16.73
C THR A 4 7.71 -2.24 15.33
N LEU A 5 8.02 -1.41 14.34
CA LEU A 5 8.23 -1.84 12.98
C LEU A 5 9.50 -2.69 12.90
N SER A 6 9.46 -3.80 12.15
CA SER A 6 10.66 -4.61 11.94
C SER A 6 11.73 -3.77 11.23
N ALA A 7 13.01 -4.12 11.45
CA ALA A 7 14.12 -3.42 10.80
C ALA A 7 13.99 -3.43 9.27
N ARG A 8 13.55 -4.56 8.70
CA ARG A 8 13.33 -4.68 7.26
C ARG A 8 12.26 -3.73 6.75
N LEU A 9 11.10 -3.68 7.41
CA LEU A 9 10.02 -2.79 7.00
C LEU A 9 10.40 -1.32 7.23
N ARG A 10 11.14 -1.02 8.28
CA ARG A 10 11.65 0.34 8.53
C ARG A 10 12.56 0.80 7.40
N ASP A 11 13.49 -0.04 6.95
CA ASP A 11 14.37 0.28 5.82
C ASP A 11 13.56 0.55 4.54
N ILE A 12 12.52 -0.24 4.30
CA ILE A 12 11.63 -0.05 3.16
C ILE A 12 10.91 1.30 3.25
N VAL A 13 10.31 1.60 4.39
CA VAL A 13 9.58 2.86 4.57
C VAL A 13 10.52 4.06 4.46
N ASP A 14 11.73 3.96 5.02
CA ASP A 14 12.74 5.02 4.92
C ASP A 14 13.18 5.27 3.47
N ALA A 15 13.13 4.25 2.62
CA ALA A 15 13.49 4.37 1.19
C ALA A 15 12.35 4.88 0.32
N LEU A 16 11.11 4.89 0.80
CA LEU A 16 9.97 5.38 0.04
C LEU A 16 9.99 6.91 -0.07
N PRO A 17 9.57 7.46 -1.23
CA PRO A 17 9.54 8.91 -1.43
C PRO A 17 8.30 9.54 -0.75
N LEU A 18 8.19 9.37 0.55
CA LEU A 18 7.04 9.84 1.32
C LEU A 18 7.16 11.34 1.62
N ARG A 19 6.04 12.02 1.49
CA ARG A 19 5.88 13.42 1.89
C ARG A 19 4.41 13.73 2.18
N PRO A 20 4.11 14.75 2.99
CA PRO A 20 2.72 15.16 3.23
C PRO A 20 1.98 15.47 1.92
N GLY A 21 0.72 15.10 1.88
CA GLY A 21 -0.15 15.32 0.72
C GLY A 21 -0.29 14.15 -0.23
N LEU A 22 0.55 13.12 -0.13
CA LEU A 22 0.49 11.97 -1.03
C LEU A 22 -0.73 11.09 -0.75
N ARG A 23 -1.26 10.52 -1.82
CA ARG A 23 -2.21 9.41 -1.77
C ARG A 23 -1.47 8.13 -2.14
N ILE A 24 -1.47 7.17 -1.25
CA ILE A 24 -0.68 5.94 -1.36
C ILE A 24 -1.60 4.73 -1.34
N LEU A 25 -1.38 3.81 -2.27
CA LEU A 25 -2.03 2.50 -2.29
C LEU A 25 -1.02 1.45 -1.83
N GLU A 26 -1.29 0.79 -0.70
CA GLU A 26 -0.50 -0.36 -0.27
C GLU A 26 -1.22 -1.65 -0.61
N ILE A 27 -0.53 -2.58 -1.27
CA ILE A 27 -1.07 -3.87 -1.70
C ILE A 27 -0.45 -4.96 -0.84
N GLY A 28 -1.32 -5.82 -0.26
CA GLY A 28 -0.87 -6.89 0.63
C GLY A 28 -0.45 -6.38 1.99
N CYS A 29 -1.30 -5.58 2.64
CA CYS A 29 -0.94 -4.86 3.86
C CYS A 29 -0.82 -5.73 5.12
N GLY A 30 -1.31 -6.96 5.09
CA GLY A 30 -1.33 -7.80 6.30
C GLY A 30 -2.02 -7.11 7.47
N PRO A 31 -1.45 -7.20 8.68
CA PRO A 31 -2.05 -6.57 9.88
C PRO A 31 -1.83 -5.05 9.97
N GLY A 32 -1.23 -4.42 8.95
CA GLY A 32 -1.23 -2.97 8.80
C GLY A 32 -0.04 -2.21 9.38
N ALA A 33 1.02 -2.88 9.81
CA ALA A 33 2.18 -2.22 10.44
C ALA A 33 2.80 -1.14 9.54
N MET A 34 3.08 -1.47 8.28
CA MET A 34 3.67 -0.52 7.34
C MET A 34 2.67 0.57 6.95
N ALA A 35 1.40 0.21 6.78
CA ALA A 35 0.35 1.19 6.48
C ALA A 35 0.26 2.27 7.55
N ARG A 36 0.28 1.88 8.82
CA ARG A 36 0.26 2.82 9.95
C ARG A 36 1.48 3.73 9.95
N GLU A 37 2.66 3.18 9.69
CA GLU A 37 3.88 3.98 9.64
C GLU A 37 3.87 4.98 8.48
N MET A 38 3.43 4.55 7.29
CA MET A 38 3.29 5.47 6.15
C MET A 38 2.30 6.59 6.46
N ALA A 39 1.15 6.25 7.06
CA ALA A 39 0.15 7.25 7.43
C ALA A 39 0.72 8.29 8.40
N ARG A 40 1.49 7.85 9.40
CA ARG A 40 2.16 8.77 10.34
C ARG A 40 3.10 9.73 9.63
N ARG A 41 3.82 9.27 8.63
CA ARG A 41 4.78 10.09 7.87
C ARG A 41 4.12 11.11 6.94
N LEU A 42 2.83 10.99 6.70
CA LEU A 42 2.06 12.00 5.95
C LEU A 42 1.65 13.20 6.81
N GLU A 43 1.85 13.14 8.11
CA GLU A 43 1.63 14.26 9.05
C GLU A 43 0.22 14.85 8.96
N GLY A 44 -0.78 13.98 8.84
CA GLY A 44 -2.19 14.38 8.75
C GLY A 44 -2.62 14.94 7.40
N LYS A 45 -1.74 14.93 6.40
CA LYS A 45 -2.01 15.45 5.06
C LYS A 45 -1.80 14.33 4.04
N GLY A 46 -2.88 13.94 3.38
CA GLY A 46 -2.86 12.83 2.43
C GLY A 46 -3.60 11.62 2.97
N HIS A 47 -3.42 10.48 2.31
CA HIS A 47 -4.16 9.28 2.67
C HIS A 47 -3.45 8.00 2.21
N VAL A 48 -3.48 6.99 3.05
CA VAL A 48 -3.07 5.63 2.69
C VAL A 48 -4.32 4.76 2.61
N LEU A 49 -4.55 4.13 1.46
CA LEU A 49 -5.48 3.02 1.33
C LEU A 49 -4.65 1.73 1.30
N ALA A 50 -4.90 0.83 2.23
CA ALA A 50 -4.20 -0.45 2.32
C ALA A 50 -5.17 -1.59 2.01
N ILE A 51 -4.80 -2.45 1.09
CA ILE A 51 -5.63 -3.59 0.69
C ILE A 51 -4.94 -4.92 1.01
N ASP A 52 -5.75 -5.92 1.28
CA ASP A 52 -5.32 -7.31 1.44
C ASP A 52 -6.45 -8.23 1.00
N ARG A 53 -6.10 -9.37 0.42
CA ARG A 53 -7.09 -10.38 0.02
C ARG A 53 -7.72 -11.08 1.23
N SER A 54 -7.06 -11.09 2.37
CA SER A 54 -7.50 -11.76 3.59
C SER A 54 -8.42 -10.86 4.42
N ALA A 55 -9.68 -11.29 4.58
CA ALA A 55 -10.61 -10.59 5.46
C ALA A 55 -10.11 -10.55 6.91
N THR A 56 -9.42 -11.62 7.37
CA THR A 56 -8.85 -11.67 8.72
C THR A 56 -7.75 -10.62 8.88
N ALA A 57 -6.85 -10.49 7.89
CA ALA A 57 -5.80 -9.47 7.94
C ALA A 57 -6.41 -8.06 8.00
N ILE A 58 -7.43 -7.79 7.20
CA ILE A 58 -8.10 -6.48 7.20
C ILE A 58 -8.73 -6.19 8.57
N ARG A 59 -9.39 -7.16 9.19
CA ARG A 59 -9.95 -6.97 10.54
C ARG A 59 -8.88 -6.67 11.57
N GLN A 60 -7.75 -7.38 11.50
CA GLN A 60 -6.60 -7.13 12.40
C GLN A 60 -6.01 -5.74 12.16
N ALA A 61 -5.86 -5.36 10.90
CA ALA A 61 -5.33 -4.06 10.53
C ALA A 61 -6.22 -2.92 11.04
N GLU A 62 -7.53 -3.03 10.85
CA GLU A 62 -8.49 -2.03 11.33
C GLU A 62 -8.48 -1.93 12.86
N ALA A 63 -8.46 -3.08 13.55
CA ALA A 63 -8.42 -3.11 15.01
C ALA A 63 -7.16 -2.45 15.57
N GLY A 64 -6.04 -2.57 14.88
CA GLY A 64 -4.75 -1.97 15.28
C GLY A 64 -4.57 -0.53 14.83
N SER A 65 -5.52 0.05 14.11
CA SER A 65 -5.35 1.36 13.45
C SER A 65 -6.49 2.33 13.74
N ILE A 66 -7.12 2.21 14.89
CA ILE A 66 -8.32 2.98 15.25
C ILE A 66 -8.05 4.50 15.15
N ASP A 67 -6.92 4.95 15.68
CA ASP A 67 -6.59 6.38 15.70
C ASP A 67 -6.31 6.92 14.30
N GLU A 68 -5.56 6.19 13.50
CA GLU A 68 -5.22 6.61 12.14
C GLU A 68 -6.45 6.63 11.23
N VAL A 69 -7.34 5.64 11.37
CA VAL A 69 -8.59 5.59 10.61
C VAL A 69 -9.51 6.75 11.04
N ALA A 70 -9.63 7.00 12.35
CA ALA A 70 -10.43 8.10 12.86
C ALA A 70 -9.90 9.47 12.41
N ALA A 71 -8.57 9.61 12.28
CA ALA A 71 -7.94 10.83 11.78
C ALA A 71 -8.14 11.04 10.27
N GLY A 72 -8.61 10.04 9.54
CA GLY A 72 -8.85 10.14 8.09
C GLY A 72 -7.62 9.92 7.22
N THR A 73 -6.47 9.57 7.78
CA THR A 73 -5.22 9.38 7.03
C THR A 73 -5.00 7.95 6.55
N LEU A 74 -5.82 7.01 7.00
CA LEU A 74 -5.68 5.59 6.69
C LEU A 74 -7.04 4.93 6.54
N SER A 75 -7.16 4.07 5.53
CA SER A 75 -8.32 3.19 5.38
C SER A 75 -7.87 1.83 4.87
N PHE A 76 -8.70 0.82 5.09
CA PHE A 76 -8.44 -0.55 4.67
C PHE A 76 -9.58 -1.05 3.80
N ARG A 77 -9.26 -1.94 2.87
CA ARG A 77 -10.25 -2.57 2.00
C ARG A 77 -9.81 -3.99 1.68
N GLN A 78 -10.73 -4.95 1.80
CA GLN A 78 -10.47 -6.30 1.33
C GLN A 78 -10.51 -6.30 -0.20
N SER A 79 -9.39 -6.61 -0.82
CA SER A 79 -9.27 -6.75 -2.27
C SER A 79 -7.96 -7.47 -2.60
N ASP A 80 -7.94 -8.25 -3.66
CA ASP A 80 -6.69 -8.68 -4.27
C ASP A 80 -6.17 -7.59 -5.24
N ALA A 81 -4.94 -7.76 -5.70
CA ALA A 81 -4.33 -6.80 -6.62
C ALA A 81 -4.93 -6.90 -8.03
N GLU A 82 -5.32 -8.10 -8.45
CA GLU A 82 -5.76 -8.38 -9.82
C GLU A 82 -7.10 -7.71 -10.16
N THR A 83 -7.98 -7.57 -9.17
CA THR A 83 -9.33 -7.03 -9.36
C THR A 83 -9.54 -5.67 -8.68
N PHE A 84 -8.48 -5.10 -8.12
CA PHE A 84 -8.61 -3.80 -7.47
C PHE A 84 -9.13 -2.75 -8.44
N ALA A 85 -10.10 -1.96 -8.01
CA ALA A 85 -10.62 -0.83 -8.76
C ALA A 85 -10.92 0.32 -7.81
N LEU A 86 -10.78 1.55 -8.29
CA LEU A 86 -11.17 2.72 -7.53
C LEU A 86 -12.68 2.67 -7.26
N ALA A 87 -13.08 3.06 -6.06
CA ALA A 87 -14.48 3.29 -5.74
C ALA A 87 -14.99 4.50 -6.51
N GLU A 88 -16.32 4.62 -6.64
CA GLU A 88 -16.92 5.79 -7.27
C GLU A 88 -16.50 7.06 -6.56
N GLY A 89 -15.99 8.03 -7.31
CA GLY A 89 -15.51 9.29 -6.77
C GLY A 89 -14.16 9.24 -6.06
N GLU A 90 -13.54 8.07 -5.95
CA GLU A 90 -12.23 7.92 -5.32
C GLU A 90 -11.14 8.48 -6.21
N LEU A 91 -10.27 9.32 -5.62
CA LEU A 91 -9.15 9.91 -6.33
C LEU A 91 -8.06 8.89 -6.60
N LYS A 92 -7.33 9.05 -7.70
CA LYS A 92 -6.18 8.23 -8.03
C LYS A 92 -5.03 8.46 -7.06
N PHE A 93 -4.12 7.50 -7.02
CA PHE A 93 -2.98 7.49 -6.10
C PHE A 93 -1.72 8.03 -6.77
N ASP A 94 -0.85 8.62 -5.96
CA ASP A 94 0.46 9.11 -6.40
C ASP A 94 1.48 7.98 -6.44
N LEU A 95 1.33 6.99 -5.55
CA LEU A 95 2.29 5.91 -5.33
C LEU A 95 1.56 4.63 -4.98
N ALA A 96 2.02 3.51 -5.50
CA ALA A 96 1.61 2.17 -5.06
C ALA A 96 2.83 1.42 -4.53
N VAL A 97 2.63 0.67 -3.45
CA VAL A 97 3.68 -0.09 -2.77
C VAL A 97 3.18 -1.51 -2.54
N ALA A 98 4.00 -2.49 -2.87
CA ALA A 98 3.66 -3.90 -2.66
C ALA A 98 4.88 -4.68 -2.16
N ILE A 99 4.83 -5.16 -0.92
CA ILE A 99 5.93 -5.88 -0.29
C ILE A 99 5.53 -7.34 -0.11
N ARG A 100 6.31 -8.24 -0.69
CA ARG A 100 6.04 -9.70 -0.69
C ARG A 100 4.71 -10.07 -1.33
N VAL A 101 4.36 -9.41 -2.43
CA VAL A 101 3.14 -9.70 -3.18
C VAL A 101 3.48 -10.52 -4.41
N GLY A 102 3.10 -11.81 -4.40
CA GLY A 102 3.48 -12.77 -5.45
C GLY A 102 3.01 -12.42 -6.84
N ALA A 103 1.88 -11.74 -6.97
CA ALA A 103 1.39 -11.25 -8.26
C ALA A 103 2.29 -10.17 -8.89
N LEU A 104 3.16 -9.53 -8.10
CA LEU A 104 3.95 -8.39 -8.55
C LEU A 104 5.46 -8.64 -8.50
N ASP A 105 5.91 -9.65 -7.78
CA ASP A 105 7.34 -9.95 -7.62
C ASP A 105 7.86 -11.06 -8.56
N GLY A 106 7.03 -11.52 -9.48
CA GLY A 106 7.40 -12.51 -10.48
C GLY A 106 7.04 -13.95 -10.13
N ARG A 107 6.56 -14.22 -8.91
CA ARG A 107 6.16 -15.59 -8.50
C ARG A 107 4.91 -16.07 -9.20
N HIS A 108 4.00 -15.18 -9.59
CA HIS A 108 2.73 -15.49 -10.27
C HIS A 108 2.55 -14.59 -11.48
N PRO A 109 3.22 -14.91 -12.63
CA PRO A 109 3.26 -14.00 -13.78
C PRO A 109 1.90 -13.69 -14.40
N GLU A 110 0.98 -14.65 -14.43
CA GLU A 110 -0.36 -14.43 -15.00
C GLU A 110 -1.17 -13.45 -14.17
N ALA A 111 -1.18 -13.64 -12.85
CA ALA A 111 -1.80 -12.68 -11.94
C ALA A 111 -1.14 -11.31 -12.03
N GLY A 112 0.17 -11.28 -12.28
CA GLY A 112 0.94 -10.05 -12.44
C GLY A 112 0.47 -9.18 -13.59
N ILE A 113 0.06 -9.77 -14.70
CA ILE A 113 -0.49 -9.01 -15.84
C ILE A 113 -1.74 -8.24 -15.42
N LEU A 114 -2.67 -8.92 -14.75
CA LEU A 114 -3.93 -8.32 -14.29
C LEU A 114 -3.67 -7.29 -13.18
N ALA A 115 -2.79 -7.62 -12.24
CA ALA A 115 -2.46 -6.73 -11.12
C ALA A 115 -1.83 -5.42 -11.62
N ARG A 116 -0.87 -5.49 -12.53
CA ARG A 116 -0.25 -4.29 -13.09
C ARG A 116 -1.26 -3.41 -13.84
N ALA A 117 -2.17 -4.01 -14.58
CA ALA A 117 -3.22 -3.26 -15.27
C ALA A 117 -4.16 -2.55 -14.28
N ALA A 118 -4.56 -3.24 -13.21
CA ALA A 118 -5.43 -2.67 -12.18
C ALA A 118 -4.74 -1.51 -11.44
N ILE A 119 -3.47 -1.68 -11.10
CA ILE A 119 -2.69 -0.66 -10.40
C ILE A 119 -2.47 0.56 -11.30
N LYS A 120 -2.11 0.33 -12.57
CA LYS A 120 -1.94 1.42 -13.53
C LYS A 120 -3.21 2.27 -13.64
N ALA A 121 -4.37 1.63 -13.70
CA ALA A 121 -5.65 2.33 -13.75
C ALA A 121 -5.93 3.16 -12.48
N ALA A 122 -5.38 2.77 -11.35
CA ALA A 122 -5.57 3.44 -10.06
C ALA A 122 -4.54 4.54 -9.80
N LEU A 123 -3.47 4.64 -10.59
CA LEU A 123 -2.41 5.63 -10.41
C LEU A 123 -2.64 6.87 -11.28
N LYS A 124 -2.26 8.03 -10.73
CA LYS A 124 -2.15 9.28 -11.50
C LYS A 124 -1.09 9.13 -12.59
N PRO A 125 -1.14 9.93 -13.67
CA PRO A 125 -0.03 10.00 -14.62
C PRO A 125 1.29 10.29 -13.88
N GLY A 126 2.33 9.51 -14.18
CA GLY A 126 3.61 9.59 -13.47
C GLY A 126 3.66 8.88 -12.12
N GLY A 127 2.56 8.31 -11.66
CA GLY A 127 2.55 7.47 -10.47
C GLY A 127 3.35 6.19 -10.67
N LYS A 128 3.96 5.69 -9.59
CA LYS A 128 4.88 4.55 -9.64
C LYS A 128 4.42 3.42 -8.75
N LEU A 129 4.75 2.20 -9.16
CA LEU A 129 4.64 1.00 -8.32
C LEU A 129 6.04 0.63 -7.86
N LEU A 130 6.26 0.62 -6.55
CA LEU A 130 7.50 0.19 -5.91
C LEU A 130 7.27 -1.13 -5.18
N ILE A 131 8.20 -2.07 -5.36
CA ILE A 131 8.15 -3.37 -4.69
C ILE A 131 9.49 -3.65 -4.04
N ASP A 132 9.53 -4.67 -3.16
CA ASP A 132 10.77 -5.19 -2.60
C ASP A 132 11.55 -5.99 -3.67
N GLY A 133 12.78 -6.37 -3.35
CA GLY A 133 13.66 -7.08 -4.27
C GLY A 133 14.69 -6.20 -4.95
N GLY A 134 14.75 -4.92 -4.55
CA GLY A 134 15.81 -4.00 -4.90
C GLY A 134 16.73 -3.74 -3.70
N ASP A 135 17.26 -2.52 -3.59
CA ASP A 135 18.14 -2.11 -2.50
C ASP A 135 17.57 -0.88 -1.75
N PRO A 136 16.53 -1.03 -0.94
CA PRO A 136 15.68 -2.22 -0.74
C PRO A 136 14.50 -2.32 -1.73
N LEU A 137 14.23 -1.30 -2.52
CA LEU A 137 13.08 -1.21 -3.41
C LEU A 137 13.48 -1.19 -4.88
N ARG A 138 12.56 -1.62 -5.75
CA ARG A 138 12.67 -1.40 -7.18
C ARG A 138 11.32 -0.97 -7.77
N GLU A 139 11.38 -0.23 -8.85
CA GLU A 139 10.20 0.16 -9.61
C GLU A 139 9.76 -0.97 -10.54
N VAL A 140 8.46 -1.22 -10.61
CA VAL A 140 7.88 -2.12 -11.61
C VAL A 140 7.28 -1.28 -12.73
N PRO A 141 7.72 -1.44 -13.97
CA PRO A 141 7.12 -0.74 -15.11
C PRO A 141 5.66 -1.14 -15.29
N LEU A 142 4.83 -0.16 -15.61
CA LEU A 142 3.38 -0.32 -15.81
C LEU A 142 2.97 0.03 -17.22
#